data_cf48deb86ad272da8e77d9cecb504eac
#
_entry.id   cf48deb86ad272da8e77d9cecb504eac
#
_cell.length_a   1.000
_cell.length_b   1.000
_cell.length_c   1.000
_cell.angle_alpha   90.00
_cell.angle_beta   90.00
_cell.angle_gamma   90.00
#
_symmetry.space_group_name_H-M   'P 1'
#
loop_
_entity.id
_entity.type
_entity.pdbx_description
1 polymer ?
#
loop_
_entity_poly.entity_id
_entity_poly.type
_entity_poly.pdbx_seq_one_letter_code
_entity_poly.pdbx_strand_id
1 'polypeptide(L)'
;GSTQYQWAIDCLKHDKDSRQAIMHFNLPEHQYHSNKDFVCTMYGIFHIRNNKLFLTINMRSNDAILGTATDIAFFTVLQQQALKHLQVTYPELTLGSYTHIVDSYHIYERHFDLVKDMISKEWKPVQFPTLDENLIHINGNPTNTLTLLEKYHKDPMLVSNDGIYSWIQNNIRDEITV
;
A
#
# COMPACT_ATOMS: atom_id res chain seq x y z
N GLY A 1 15.25 5.69 -18.04
CA GLY A 1 14.38 4.52 -18.15
C GLY A 1 13.15 4.71 -17.29
N SER A 2 12.02 4.15 -17.67
CA SER A 2 10.79 4.18 -16.86
C SER A 2 10.95 3.30 -15.63
N THR A 3 10.25 3.63 -14.55
CA THR A 3 10.16 2.76 -13.38
C THR A 3 9.34 1.50 -13.69
N GLN A 4 9.50 0.42 -12.92
CA GLN A 4 8.68 -0.78 -13.08
C GLN A 4 7.18 -0.51 -12.88
N TYR A 5 6.84 0.42 -11.99
CA TYR A 5 5.47 0.89 -11.83
C TYR A 5 4.93 1.54 -13.10
N GLN A 6 5.70 2.46 -13.70
CA GLN A 6 5.30 3.11 -14.97
C GLN A 6 5.14 2.08 -16.09
N TRP A 7 6.07 1.11 -16.18
CA TRP A 7 5.95 0.00 -17.13
C TRP A 7 4.63 -0.76 -16.95
N ALA A 8 4.28 -1.12 -15.71
CA ALA A 8 3.03 -1.85 -15.43
C ALA A 8 1.78 -1.04 -15.83
N ILE A 9 1.78 0.27 -15.55
CA ILE A 9 0.69 1.17 -15.98
C ILE A 9 0.61 1.27 -17.49
N ASP A 10 1.76 1.42 -18.19
CA ASP A 10 1.81 1.56 -19.65
C ASP A 10 1.37 0.25 -20.34
N CYS A 11 1.73 -0.92 -19.80
CA CYS A 11 1.21 -2.20 -20.28
C CYS A 11 -0.32 -2.25 -20.31
N LEU A 12 -0.95 -1.82 -19.19
CA LEU A 12 -2.42 -1.83 -19.09
C LEU A 12 -3.09 -0.73 -19.90
N LYS A 13 -2.43 0.41 -20.09
CA LYS A 13 -2.94 1.46 -21.01
C LYS A 13 -2.92 1.00 -22.45
N HIS A 14 -1.87 0.25 -22.85
CA HIS A 14 -1.73 -0.26 -24.20
C HIS A 14 -2.68 -1.44 -24.47
N ASP A 15 -2.81 -2.35 -23.52
CA ASP A 15 -3.68 -3.53 -23.59
C ASP A 15 -4.34 -3.76 -22.22
N LYS A 16 -5.66 -3.53 -22.16
CA LYS A 16 -6.47 -3.70 -20.96
C LYS A 16 -6.39 -5.13 -20.38
N ASP A 17 -6.22 -6.12 -21.25
CA ASP A 17 -6.17 -7.53 -20.90
C ASP A 17 -4.74 -8.05 -20.68
N SER A 18 -3.74 -7.16 -20.72
CA SER A 18 -2.34 -7.49 -20.56
C SER A 18 -2.09 -8.33 -19.30
N ARG A 19 -1.17 -9.29 -19.45
CA ARG A 19 -0.64 -10.13 -18.38
C ARG A 19 0.81 -9.77 -18.03
N GLN A 20 1.30 -8.64 -18.54
CA GLN A 20 2.69 -8.19 -18.40
C GLN A 20 2.85 -7.03 -17.39
N ALA A 21 1.77 -6.60 -16.75
CA ALA A 21 1.81 -5.51 -15.78
C ALA A 21 2.38 -5.96 -14.42
N ILE A 22 3.64 -6.35 -14.44
CA ILE A 22 4.38 -6.93 -13.30
C ILE A 22 5.46 -5.96 -12.83
N MET A 23 5.61 -5.87 -11.51
CA MET A 23 6.71 -5.20 -10.81
C MET A 23 7.50 -6.25 -10.04
N HIS A 24 8.80 -6.36 -10.29
CA HIS A 24 9.71 -7.25 -9.56
C HIS A 24 10.46 -6.47 -8.50
N PHE A 25 10.39 -6.92 -7.25
CA PHE A 25 11.11 -6.30 -6.13
C PHE A 25 12.36 -7.09 -5.78
N ASN A 26 12.33 -8.42 -5.97
CA ASN A 26 13.48 -9.28 -5.76
C ASN A 26 14.25 -9.43 -7.07
N LEU A 27 15.48 -8.96 -7.08
CA LEU A 27 16.36 -8.98 -8.24
C LEU A 27 17.52 -9.96 -8.03
N PRO A 28 18.10 -10.56 -9.10
CA PRO A 28 19.22 -11.49 -8.97
C PRO A 28 20.40 -10.95 -8.18
N GLU A 29 20.69 -9.66 -8.29
CA GLU A 29 21.77 -8.98 -7.55
C GLU A 29 21.57 -8.93 -6.04
N HIS A 30 20.35 -9.18 -5.55
CA HIS A 30 20.08 -9.31 -4.10
C HIS A 30 20.50 -10.68 -3.55
N GLN A 31 20.79 -11.67 -4.43
CA GLN A 31 21.06 -13.06 -4.06
C GLN A 31 22.54 -13.28 -3.74
N TYR A 32 23.00 -12.82 -2.57
CA TYR A 32 24.35 -13.09 -2.06
C TYR A 32 24.29 -13.56 -0.60
N HIS A 33 25.23 -14.44 -0.22
CA HIS A 33 25.34 -14.91 1.16
C HIS A 33 25.60 -13.71 2.09
N SER A 34 25.04 -13.72 3.28
CA SER A 34 25.12 -12.63 4.25
C SER A 34 24.25 -11.39 3.96
N ASN A 35 23.44 -11.38 2.93
CA ASN A 35 22.47 -10.30 2.73
C ASN A 35 21.43 -10.29 3.86
N LYS A 36 21.55 -9.34 4.79
CA LYS A 36 20.62 -9.18 5.93
C LYS A 36 19.31 -8.49 5.53
N ASP A 37 19.33 -7.73 4.43
CA ASP A 37 18.23 -6.95 3.92
C ASP A 37 17.60 -7.58 2.67
N PHE A 38 17.60 -8.93 2.61
CA PHE A 38 17.03 -9.64 1.48
C PHE A 38 15.54 -9.36 1.35
N VAL A 39 15.12 -8.82 0.21
CA VAL A 39 13.77 -8.31 -0.05
C VAL A 39 12.71 -9.37 0.23
N CYS A 40 11.70 -9.03 1.04
CA CYS A 40 10.58 -9.92 1.37
C CYS A 40 9.54 -9.97 0.25
N THR A 41 9.25 -8.84 -0.37
CA THR A 41 8.32 -8.77 -1.51
C THR A 41 9.01 -9.28 -2.77
N MET A 42 8.42 -10.26 -3.42
CA MET A 42 8.99 -10.85 -4.63
C MET A 42 8.53 -10.10 -5.88
N TYR A 43 7.23 -10.01 -6.07
CA TYR A 43 6.63 -9.28 -7.18
C TYR A 43 5.21 -8.84 -6.85
N GLY A 44 4.74 -7.86 -7.63
CA GLY A 44 3.36 -7.43 -7.68
C GLY A 44 2.84 -7.46 -9.11
N ILE A 45 1.59 -7.83 -9.30
CA ILE A 45 0.96 -7.87 -10.62
C ILE A 45 -0.40 -7.20 -10.60
N PHE A 46 -0.60 -6.28 -11.55
CA PHE A 46 -1.90 -5.67 -11.81
C PHE A 46 -2.67 -6.41 -12.90
N HIS A 47 -3.99 -6.50 -12.72
CA HIS A 47 -4.90 -7.01 -13.74
C HIS A 47 -6.14 -6.13 -13.83
N ILE A 48 -6.70 -6.00 -15.03
CA ILE A 48 -8.04 -5.46 -15.21
C ILE A 48 -8.95 -6.60 -15.66
N ARG A 49 -10.04 -6.83 -14.93
CA ARG A 49 -11.09 -7.78 -15.29
C ARG A 49 -12.45 -7.19 -14.90
N ASN A 50 -13.44 -7.31 -15.76
CA ASN A 50 -14.79 -6.79 -15.53
C ASN A 50 -14.80 -5.31 -15.08
N ASN A 51 -13.98 -4.47 -15.71
CA ASN A 51 -13.79 -3.07 -15.36
C ASN A 51 -13.33 -2.81 -13.92
N LYS A 52 -12.60 -3.76 -13.33
CA LYS A 52 -12.00 -3.62 -12.01
C LYS A 52 -10.50 -3.83 -12.07
N LEU A 53 -9.74 -2.98 -11.36
CA LEU A 53 -8.30 -3.11 -11.20
C LEU A 53 -7.98 -3.96 -9.98
N PHE A 54 -7.35 -5.08 -10.18
CA PHE A 54 -6.86 -5.99 -9.14
C PHE A 54 -5.36 -5.82 -8.96
N LEU A 55 -4.88 -5.99 -7.73
CA LEU A 55 -3.46 -6.10 -7.42
C LEU A 55 -3.22 -7.35 -6.58
N THR A 56 -2.28 -8.17 -7.00
CA THR A 56 -1.77 -9.31 -6.22
C THR A 56 -0.31 -9.05 -5.89
N ILE A 57 0.04 -9.14 -4.60
CA ILE A 57 1.41 -9.07 -4.10
C ILE A 57 1.81 -10.45 -3.57
N ASN A 58 3.02 -10.88 -3.96
CA ASN A 58 3.62 -12.12 -3.49
C ASN A 58 4.86 -11.82 -2.65
N MET A 59 4.88 -12.35 -1.44
CA MET A 59 5.97 -12.21 -0.49
C MET A 59 6.53 -13.58 -0.09
N ARG A 60 7.86 -13.73 -0.10
CA ARG A 60 8.51 -14.94 0.43
C ARG A 60 8.35 -15.07 1.94
N SER A 61 8.18 -13.94 2.63
CA SER A 61 8.12 -13.88 4.09
C SER A 61 7.44 -12.60 4.53
N ASN A 62 6.61 -12.64 5.58
CA ASN A 62 6.03 -11.46 6.19
C ASN A 62 5.79 -11.66 7.70
N ASP A 63 6.18 -10.66 8.48
CA ASP A 63 5.89 -10.58 9.91
C ASP A 63 4.44 -10.12 10.12
N ALA A 64 3.68 -10.91 10.86
CA ALA A 64 2.26 -10.64 11.11
C ALA A 64 2.01 -9.35 11.88
N ILE A 65 2.95 -8.91 12.71
CA ILE A 65 2.76 -7.77 13.63
C ILE A 65 3.26 -6.46 13.00
N LEU A 66 4.53 -6.43 12.57
CA LEU A 66 5.14 -5.19 12.07
C LEU A 66 5.05 -5.06 10.56
N GLY A 67 5.12 -6.17 9.82
CA GLY A 67 5.17 -6.17 8.35
C GLY A 67 3.78 -6.05 7.72
N THR A 68 2.90 -6.96 8.03
CA THR A 68 1.64 -7.15 7.30
C THR A 68 0.78 -5.89 7.23
N ALA A 69 0.58 -5.20 8.33
CA ALA A 69 -0.26 -4.00 8.36
C ALA A 69 0.34 -2.89 7.50
N THR A 70 1.66 -2.68 7.58
CA THR A 70 2.39 -1.68 6.80
C THR A 70 2.35 -2.02 5.31
N ASP A 71 2.62 -3.29 4.96
CA ASP A 71 2.66 -3.74 3.57
C ASP A 71 1.27 -3.66 2.91
N ILE A 72 0.22 -4.11 3.59
CA ILE A 72 -1.16 -4.01 3.08
C ILE A 72 -1.54 -2.55 2.87
N ALA A 73 -1.25 -1.67 3.83
CA ALA A 73 -1.53 -0.24 3.70
C ALA A 73 -0.80 0.35 2.50
N PHE A 74 0.50 0.10 2.36
CA PHE A 74 1.31 0.61 1.25
C PHE A 74 0.80 0.12 -0.12
N PHE A 75 0.58 -1.19 -0.28
CA PHE A 75 0.19 -1.74 -1.57
C PHE A 75 -1.26 -1.44 -1.96
N THR A 76 -2.16 -1.27 -1.00
CA THR A 76 -3.53 -0.81 -1.30
C THR A 76 -3.55 0.65 -1.73
N VAL A 77 -2.69 1.51 -1.15
CA VAL A 77 -2.48 2.88 -1.64
C VAL A 77 -1.91 2.87 -3.05
N LEU A 78 -0.92 2.03 -3.33
CA LEU A 78 -0.33 1.88 -4.67
C LEU A 78 -1.39 1.43 -5.70
N GLN A 79 -2.30 0.51 -5.32
CA GLN A 79 -3.42 0.08 -6.18
C GLN A 79 -4.36 1.24 -6.49
N GLN A 80 -4.71 2.06 -5.50
CA GLN A 80 -5.57 3.24 -5.71
C GLN A 80 -4.89 4.28 -6.60
N GLN A 81 -3.59 4.49 -6.43
CA GLN A 81 -2.79 5.36 -7.31
C GLN A 81 -2.80 4.84 -8.76
N ALA A 82 -2.59 3.54 -8.93
CA ALA A 82 -2.63 2.92 -10.25
C ALA A 82 -4.02 3.06 -10.91
N LEU A 83 -5.10 2.90 -10.13
CA LEU A 83 -6.45 3.13 -10.60
C LEU A 83 -6.61 4.55 -11.17
N LYS A 84 -6.18 5.57 -10.44
CA LYS A 84 -6.27 6.97 -10.89
C LYS A 84 -5.49 7.21 -12.20
N HIS A 85 -4.28 6.68 -12.31
CA HIS A 85 -3.49 6.78 -13.54
C HIS A 85 -4.16 6.07 -14.73
N LEU A 86 -4.84 4.97 -14.49
CA LEU A 86 -5.54 4.20 -15.53
C LEU A 86 -6.91 4.80 -15.89
N GLN A 87 -7.58 5.49 -14.97
CA GLN A 87 -8.84 6.19 -15.23
C GLN A 87 -8.72 7.30 -16.28
N VAL A 88 -7.53 7.82 -16.53
CA VAL A 88 -7.27 8.74 -17.66
C VAL A 88 -7.57 8.07 -18.99
N THR A 89 -7.30 6.75 -19.11
CA THR A 89 -7.55 5.95 -20.32
C THR A 89 -8.88 5.20 -20.25
N TYR A 90 -9.26 4.74 -19.06
CA TYR A 90 -10.45 3.93 -18.81
C TYR A 90 -11.30 4.60 -17.70
N PRO A 91 -12.10 5.63 -18.00
CA PRO A 91 -12.85 6.40 -16.98
C PRO A 91 -13.79 5.55 -16.11
N GLU A 92 -14.34 4.47 -16.67
CA GLU A 92 -15.26 3.56 -15.96
C GLU A 92 -14.55 2.51 -15.08
N LEU A 93 -13.20 2.53 -15.05
CA LEU A 93 -12.46 1.57 -14.26
C LEU A 93 -12.69 1.83 -12.76
N THR A 94 -12.95 0.76 -12.01
CA THR A 94 -13.15 0.83 -10.56
C THR A 94 -12.15 -0.03 -9.82
N LEU A 95 -12.09 0.13 -8.50
CA LEU A 95 -11.21 -0.66 -7.65
C LEU A 95 -11.72 -2.10 -7.55
N GLY A 96 -10.83 -3.06 -7.81
CA GLY A 96 -11.01 -4.49 -7.53
C GLY A 96 -10.42 -4.87 -6.18
N SER A 97 -10.34 -6.18 -5.91
CA SER A 97 -9.70 -6.66 -4.69
C SER A 97 -8.17 -6.55 -4.75
N TYR A 98 -7.59 -6.37 -3.58
CA TYR A 98 -6.19 -6.60 -3.28
C TYR A 98 -6.01 -8.02 -2.74
N THR A 99 -4.96 -8.71 -3.19
CA THR A 99 -4.61 -10.05 -2.71
C THR A 99 -3.17 -10.03 -2.20
N HIS A 100 -2.98 -10.45 -0.96
CA HIS A 100 -1.67 -10.56 -0.30
C HIS A 100 -1.33 -12.02 -0.08
N ILE A 101 -0.30 -12.52 -0.76
CA ILE A 101 0.16 -13.91 -0.67
C ILE A 101 1.48 -13.93 0.06
N VAL A 102 1.60 -14.79 1.06
CA VAL A 102 2.80 -14.93 1.87
C VAL A 102 3.17 -16.40 2.01
N ASP A 103 4.39 -16.76 1.58
CA ASP A 103 4.88 -18.15 1.70
C ASP A 103 5.27 -18.50 3.13
N SER A 104 5.96 -17.60 3.83
CA SER A 104 6.34 -17.76 5.24
C SER A 104 5.75 -16.64 6.09
N TYR A 105 4.57 -16.91 6.66
CA TYR A 105 3.90 -15.98 7.57
C TYR A 105 4.30 -16.33 9.01
N HIS A 106 4.80 -15.35 9.77
CA HIS A 106 5.38 -15.63 11.08
C HIS A 106 5.13 -14.52 12.11
N ILE A 107 5.30 -14.87 13.37
CA ILE A 107 5.32 -13.95 14.51
C ILE A 107 6.63 -14.19 15.26
N TYR A 108 7.38 -13.12 15.56
CA TYR A 108 8.56 -13.20 16.40
C TYR A 108 8.19 -13.45 17.86
N GLU A 109 8.96 -14.29 18.56
CA GLU A 109 8.72 -14.63 19.97
C GLU A 109 8.59 -13.40 20.87
N ARG A 110 9.36 -12.35 20.61
CA ARG A 110 9.28 -11.06 21.35
C ARG A 110 7.90 -10.41 21.30
N HIS A 111 7.02 -10.81 20.38
CA HIS A 111 5.68 -10.26 20.21
C HIS A 111 4.57 -11.18 20.73
N PHE A 112 4.90 -12.34 21.31
CA PHE A 112 3.89 -13.30 21.77
C PHE A 112 2.95 -12.73 22.83
N ASP A 113 3.46 -11.96 23.77
CA ASP A 113 2.63 -11.35 24.81
C ASP A 113 1.74 -10.24 24.24
N LEU A 114 2.25 -9.43 23.30
CA LEU A 114 1.43 -8.47 22.56
C LEU A 114 0.30 -9.17 21.79
N VAL A 115 0.59 -10.29 21.11
CA VAL A 115 -0.41 -11.06 20.36
C VAL A 115 -1.49 -11.63 21.31
N LYS A 116 -1.10 -12.15 22.48
CA LYS A 116 -2.06 -12.63 23.49
C LYS A 116 -2.98 -11.52 23.94
N ASP A 117 -2.42 -10.33 24.21
CA ASP A 117 -3.21 -9.15 24.58
C ASP A 117 -4.17 -8.74 23.45
N MET A 118 -3.68 -8.67 22.21
CA MET A 118 -4.50 -8.36 21.04
C MET A 118 -5.67 -9.33 20.86
N ILE A 119 -5.43 -10.65 20.97
CA ILE A 119 -6.46 -11.69 20.81
C ILE A 119 -7.51 -11.62 21.93
N SER A 120 -7.11 -11.20 23.14
CA SER A 120 -8.00 -11.08 24.30
C SER A 120 -8.98 -9.92 24.21
N LYS A 121 -8.76 -8.98 23.29
CA LYS A 121 -9.56 -7.76 23.12
C LYS A 121 -10.59 -7.92 22.03
N GLU A 122 -11.76 -7.33 22.23
CA GLU A 122 -12.76 -7.23 21.17
C GLU A 122 -12.37 -6.09 20.22
N TRP A 123 -12.19 -6.43 18.93
CA TRP A 123 -11.81 -5.49 17.89
C TRP A 123 -13.01 -5.08 17.07
N LYS A 124 -13.17 -3.76 16.88
CA LYS A 124 -14.11 -3.22 15.91
C LYS A 124 -13.38 -2.96 14.60
N PRO A 125 -13.90 -3.44 13.47
CA PRO A 125 -13.29 -3.11 12.17
C PRO A 125 -13.35 -1.61 11.94
N VAL A 126 -12.20 -1.01 11.59
CA VAL A 126 -12.10 0.39 11.21
C VAL A 126 -11.99 0.46 9.69
N GLN A 127 -12.91 1.21 9.07
CA GLN A 127 -12.87 1.40 7.63
C GLN A 127 -11.82 2.44 7.29
N PHE A 128 -10.82 2.04 6.50
CA PHE A 128 -9.83 2.96 5.97
C PHE A 128 -10.48 3.89 4.93
N PRO A 129 -10.21 5.21 4.95
CA PRO A 129 -10.79 6.14 4.01
C PRO A 129 -10.29 5.86 2.59
N THR A 130 -11.14 6.10 1.60
CA THR A 130 -10.71 6.13 0.20
C THR A 130 -9.79 7.33 0.00
N LEU A 131 -8.66 7.11 -0.69
CA LEU A 131 -7.75 8.19 -1.04
C LEU A 131 -8.46 9.15 -2.01
N ASP A 132 -8.49 10.43 -1.67
CA ASP A 132 -8.95 11.45 -2.57
C ASP A 132 -7.90 11.80 -3.65
N GLU A 133 -8.29 12.62 -4.62
CA GLU A 133 -7.42 12.98 -5.75
C GLU A 133 -6.20 13.79 -5.33
N ASN A 134 -6.24 14.45 -4.17
CA ASN A 134 -5.16 15.29 -3.65
C ASN A 134 -4.04 14.48 -3.01
N LEU A 135 -4.28 13.20 -2.69
CA LEU A 135 -3.31 12.30 -2.08
C LEU A 135 -2.45 11.56 -3.10
N ILE A 136 -2.74 11.70 -4.38
CA ILE A 136 -2.11 10.90 -5.43
C ILE A 136 -1.24 11.81 -6.30
N HIS A 137 0.05 11.49 -6.37
CA HIS A 137 0.97 12.14 -7.29
C HIS A 137 0.56 11.89 -8.74
N ILE A 138 0.04 12.90 -9.40
CA ILE A 138 -0.14 12.91 -10.85
C ILE A 138 1.03 13.71 -11.43
N ASN A 139 1.81 13.10 -12.32
CA ASN A 139 2.94 13.72 -13.02
C ASN A 139 4.14 14.14 -12.16
N GLY A 140 4.42 13.44 -11.07
CA GLY A 140 5.66 13.60 -10.29
C GLY A 140 5.76 14.89 -9.45
N ASN A 141 4.72 15.71 -9.42
CA ASN A 141 4.67 16.86 -8.52
C ASN A 141 4.18 16.44 -7.13
N PRO A 142 4.84 16.90 -6.05
CA PRO A 142 4.31 16.70 -4.72
C PRO A 142 2.94 17.39 -4.65
N THR A 143 1.93 16.60 -4.33
CA THR A 143 0.58 17.10 -4.09
C THR A 143 0.55 17.93 -2.81
N ASN A 144 -0.52 18.65 -2.58
CA ASN A 144 -0.78 19.35 -1.32
C ASN A 144 -0.62 18.45 -0.09
N THR A 145 -0.69 17.14 -0.27
CA THR A 145 -0.54 16.10 0.76
C THR A 145 0.83 16.12 1.42
N LEU A 146 1.94 16.20 0.66
CA LEU A 146 3.27 16.28 1.29
C LEU A 146 3.40 17.56 2.11
N THR A 147 2.87 18.68 1.60
CA THR A 147 2.83 19.95 2.33
C THR A 147 1.98 19.83 3.60
N LEU A 148 0.86 19.10 3.55
CA LEU A 148 0.01 18.84 4.71
C LEU A 148 0.68 17.87 5.69
N LEU A 149 1.36 16.83 5.22
CA LEU A 149 2.16 15.92 6.06
C LEU A 149 3.26 16.67 6.80
N GLU A 150 3.98 17.55 6.11
CA GLU A 150 5.01 18.38 6.73
C GLU A 150 4.43 19.33 7.78
N LYS A 151 3.28 19.94 7.50
CA LYS A 151 2.57 20.79 8.47
C LYS A 151 2.10 19.99 9.68
N TYR A 152 1.51 18.81 9.45
CA TYR A 152 1.04 17.92 10.51
C TYR A 152 2.19 17.42 11.38
N HIS A 153 3.34 17.09 10.77
CA HIS A 153 4.54 16.70 11.50
C HIS A 153 5.08 17.85 12.39
N LYS A 154 4.96 19.09 11.93
CA LYS A 154 5.37 20.28 12.69
C LYS A 154 4.34 20.70 13.76
N ASP A 155 3.07 20.47 13.50
CA ASP A 155 1.96 20.77 14.42
C ASP A 155 0.94 19.63 14.43
N PRO A 156 1.14 18.63 15.30
CA PRO A 156 0.22 17.49 15.43
C PRO A 156 -1.21 17.87 15.87
N MET A 157 -1.40 19.11 16.34
CA MET A 157 -2.71 19.64 16.74
C MET A 157 -3.46 20.30 15.58
N LEU A 158 -2.85 20.39 14.42
CA LEU A 158 -3.48 20.96 13.23
C LEU A 158 -4.74 20.16 12.88
N VAL A 159 -5.88 20.84 12.85
CA VAL A 159 -7.15 20.27 12.40
C VAL A 159 -7.20 20.29 10.87
N SER A 160 -7.37 19.16 10.25
CA SER A 160 -7.51 19.03 8.80
C SER A 160 -8.89 18.51 8.43
N ASN A 161 -9.47 19.09 7.39
CA ASN A 161 -10.71 18.59 6.77
C ASN A 161 -10.43 17.58 5.65
N ASP A 162 -9.17 17.29 5.37
CA ASP A 162 -8.76 16.27 4.39
C ASP A 162 -9.10 14.86 4.89
N GLY A 163 -9.68 14.04 4.04
CA GLY A 163 -10.27 12.76 4.40
C GLY A 163 -9.34 11.85 5.21
N ILE A 164 -8.08 11.64 4.78
CA ILE A 164 -7.15 10.75 5.49
C ILE A 164 -6.64 11.37 6.80
N TYR A 165 -6.38 12.68 6.83
CA TYR A 165 -5.91 13.35 8.05
C TYR A 165 -7.00 13.47 9.09
N SER A 166 -8.22 13.80 8.67
CA SER A 166 -9.39 13.78 9.53
C SER A 166 -9.61 12.38 10.10
N TRP A 167 -9.42 11.34 9.29
CA TRP A 167 -9.52 9.96 9.74
C TRP A 167 -8.43 9.61 10.77
N ILE A 168 -7.16 9.96 10.51
CA ILE A 168 -6.04 9.76 11.46
C ILE A 168 -6.32 10.49 12.77
N GLN A 169 -6.74 11.75 12.71
CA GLN A 169 -7.06 12.55 13.90
C GLN A 169 -8.17 11.92 14.74
N ASN A 170 -9.20 11.37 14.08
CA ASN A 170 -10.36 10.83 14.77
C ASN A 170 -10.16 9.39 15.29
N ASN A 171 -9.20 8.63 14.74
CA ASN A 171 -9.07 7.20 15.07
C ASN A 171 -7.72 6.84 15.70
N ILE A 172 -6.69 7.69 15.62
CA ILE A 172 -5.34 7.34 16.09
C ILE A 172 -4.82 8.34 17.13
N ARG A 173 -5.38 9.54 17.21
CA ARG A 173 -4.85 10.64 18.02
C ARG A 173 -4.75 10.33 19.51
N ASP A 174 -5.70 9.58 20.06
CA ASP A 174 -5.72 9.26 21.50
C ASP A 174 -4.68 8.21 21.88
N GLU A 175 -4.07 7.52 20.90
CA GLU A 175 -3.03 6.51 21.13
C GLU A 175 -1.59 7.06 21.00
N ILE A 176 -1.43 8.29 20.47
CA ILE A 176 -0.10 8.92 20.24
C ILE A 176 0.32 9.80 21.44
N THR A 177 -0.56 10.09 22.35
CA THR A 177 -0.25 10.83 23.58
C THR A 177 0.27 9.88 24.68
N VAL A 178 1.45 9.28 24.46
CA VAL A 178 2.25 8.64 25.50
C VAL A 178 3.63 9.26 25.55
#